data_12e7e04794aab3c378a173f4f45f6e80
#
_entry.id   12e7e04794aab3c378a173f4f45f6e80
#
_cell.length_a   1.000
_cell.length_b   1.000
_cell.length_c   1.000
_cell.angle_alpha   90.00
_cell.angle_beta   90.00
_cell.angle_gamma   90.00
#
_symmetry.space_group_name_H-M   'P 1'
#
loop_
_entity.id
_entity.type
_entity.pdbx_description
1 polymer ?
#
loop_
_entity_poly.entity_id
_entity_poly.type
_entity_poly.pdbx_seq_one_letter_code
_entity_poly.pdbx_strand_id
1 'polypeptide(L)'
;METGVVVQEQLSPKKLKKTFDQHTVQKGETLYGISRRYAISVETIMEDNPGLDPIHLKPGSVILIRKKAVGKTDEAENTAAWEQYKDRLNLVAEEGYMYHIVAPGETMYALSRRFGTTVENLERLNGISAQELRSGSMLKVPGDAKSATEPVQEERFGQPEPTESDTLTTVEPQVKEVDFLALSSGEPLRVALLLPMTDGDKQNPNYLDFYQGFLLGLEKIKTQYGYSVRVDLFNTRQESDRLRTIVDDADFRAARLIVGPVYEEELPAVIGYAEEYAVPVVSPLADVKNVDSDVLFQMAPPQMRKYAKIEELTQGEHKQVTLIYGEKNDREFEREILAALQGVPYARHNYRYAVKEGDQGLSSLLANGKDNLLIVLSDSGLEVDRILAAIASANTNLVARGKTPPRFTIVGNSRWNRFGNLDRALYFKDRLVLFSTYHAKRDAEVIKTFDSDYIKAFGALPSLYSYRGYDAAMIFVPAMYSNIQYDMEGRRYTPLQTSYTFQQMPGGSNHVNQNWMRVSYRPDFTITVD
;
A
#
# COMPACT_ATOMS: atom_id res chain seq x y z
N MET A 1 18.57 -21.95 21.84
CA MET A 1 17.24 -21.48 22.23
C MET A 1 16.38 -21.63 20.99
N GLU A 2 15.42 -22.52 21.06
CA GLU A 2 14.58 -22.97 19.95
C GLU A 2 13.62 -21.88 19.50
N THR A 3 13.84 -21.37 18.30
CA THR A 3 12.87 -20.56 17.56
C THR A 3 12.23 -21.47 16.51
N GLY A 4 11.25 -22.20 16.91
CA GLY A 4 10.50 -23.10 16.03
C GLY A 4 9.06 -23.18 16.46
N VAL A 5 8.15 -22.77 15.55
CA VAL A 5 6.83 -23.35 15.41
C VAL A 5 5.72 -22.80 16.31
N VAL A 6 5.09 -21.73 15.86
CA VAL A 6 3.82 -21.23 16.46
C VAL A 6 2.55 -21.94 15.91
N VAL A 7 2.62 -22.75 14.85
CA VAL A 7 1.44 -23.44 14.24
C VAL A 7 1.13 -24.78 14.90
N GLN A 8 1.97 -25.32 15.77
CA GLN A 8 1.82 -26.70 16.24
C GLN A 8 0.86 -26.92 17.41
N GLU A 9 0.40 -25.90 18.13
CA GLU A 9 -0.44 -26.11 19.32
C GLU A 9 -1.92 -26.47 19.05
N GLN A 10 -2.41 -26.35 17.83
CA GLN A 10 -3.84 -26.58 17.53
C GLN A 10 -4.18 -27.84 16.72
N LEU A 11 -3.22 -28.55 16.16
CA LEU A 11 -3.46 -29.81 15.47
C LEU A 11 -2.91 -30.98 16.27
N SER A 12 -3.78 -31.99 16.56
CA SER A 12 -3.26 -33.21 17.17
C SER A 12 -2.17 -33.83 16.28
N PRO A 13 -1.14 -34.48 16.85
CA PRO A 13 -0.02 -35.06 16.09
C PRO A 13 -0.46 -36.02 14.97
N LYS A 14 -1.57 -36.72 15.16
CA LYS A 14 -2.19 -37.60 14.13
C LYS A 14 -2.76 -36.80 12.97
N LYS A 15 -3.36 -35.64 13.23
CA LYS A 15 -3.97 -34.79 12.20
C LYS A 15 -2.90 -34.02 11.42
N LEU A 16 -1.83 -33.61 12.09
CA LEU A 16 -0.67 -32.97 11.46
C LEU A 16 -0.02 -33.91 10.43
N LYS A 17 0.32 -35.13 10.82
CA LYS A 17 0.88 -36.16 9.90
C LYS A 17 -0.05 -36.56 8.75
N LYS A 18 -1.35 -36.43 8.92
CA LYS A 18 -2.32 -36.70 7.85
C LYS A 18 -2.39 -35.56 6.84
N THR A 19 -2.18 -34.33 7.26
CA THR A 19 -2.35 -33.13 6.44
C THR A 19 -1.05 -32.68 5.77
N PHE A 20 0.08 -32.84 6.47
CA PHE A 20 1.37 -32.33 6.02
C PHE A 20 2.42 -33.45 5.94
N ASP A 21 3.32 -33.31 4.98
CA ASP A 21 4.64 -33.94 4.99
C ASP A 21 5.64 -32.95 5.59
N GLN A 22 6.75 -33.48 6.12
CA GLN A 22 7.85 -32.70 6.68
C GLN A 22 9.03 -32.75 5.70
N HIS A 23 9.50 -31.58 5.29
CA HIS A 23 10.71 -31.43 4.52
C HIS A 23 11.79 -30.81 5.40
N THR A 24 12.92 -31.50 5.54
CA THR A 24 14.09 -30.95 6.25
C THR A 24 14.96 -30.22 5.23
N VAL A 25 15.15 -28.92 5.43
CA VAL A 25 15.93 -28.06 4.54
C VAL A 25 17.37 -28.53 4.47
N GLN A 26 17.85 -28.81 3.25
CA GLN A 26 19.22 -29.16 2.98
C GLN A 26 20.08 -27.90 2.78
N LYS A 27 21.39 -28.04 2.98
CA LYS A 27 22.33 -26.93 2.72
C LYS A 27 22.23 -26.49 1.25
N GLY A 28 21.95 -25.19 1.02
CA GLY A 28 21.82 -24.60 -0.30
C GLY A 28 20.45 -24.78 -0.97
N GLU A 29 19.45 -25.33 -0.28
CA GLU A 29 18.07 -25.28 -0.75
C GLU A 29 17.46 -23.89 -0.57
N THR A 30 16.65 -23.47 -1.52
CA THR A 30 15.88 -22.23 -1.49
C THR A 30 14.39 -22.56 -1.38
N LEU A 31 13.59 -21.66 -0.84
CA LEU A 31 12.14 -21.87 -0.77
C LEU A 31 11.54 -22.06 -2.17
N TYR A 32 12.02 -21.28 -3.14
CA TYR A 32 11.64 -21.45 -4.54
C TYR A 32 12.02 -22.84 -5.11
N GLY A 33 13.21 -23.34 -4.78
CA GLY A 33 13.63 -24.69 -5.18
C GLY A 33 12.76 -25.79 -4.57
N ILE A 34 12.37 -25.63 -3.30
CA ILE A 34 11.46 -26.56 -2.59
C ILE A 34 10.05 -26.49 -3.20
N SER A 35 9.54 -25.30 -3.50
CA SER A 35 8.22 -25.13 -4.14
C SER A 35 8.14 -25.84 -5.49
N ARG A 36 9.20 -25.72 -6.31
CA ARG A 36 9.31 -26.45 -7.60
C ARG A 36 9.36 -27.96 -7.40
N ARG A 37 10.15 -28.44 -6.44
CA ARG A 37 10.27 -29.88 -6.16
C ARG A 37 8.92 -30.53 -5.82
N TYR A 38 8.09 -29.85 -5.07
CA TYR A 38 6.78 -30.36 -4.67
C TYR A 38 5.64 -29.91 -5.58
N ALA A 39 5.92 -29.08 -6.61
CA ALA A 39 4.91 -28.43 -7.44
C ALA A 39 3.77 -27.82 -6.58
N ILE A 40 4.15 -27.05 -5.58
CA ILE A 40 3.29 -26.33 -4.65
C ILE A 40 3.69 -24.86 -4.66
N SER A 41 2.74 -23.94 -4.55
CA SER A 41 3.09 -22.52 -4.59
C SER A 41 3.91 -22.10 -3.36
N VAL A 42 4.85 -21.18 -3.57
CA VAL A 42 5.65 -20.57 -2.48
C VAL A 42 4.73 -19.97 -1.41
N GLU A 43 3.63 -19.35 -1.83
CA GLU A 43 2.62 -18.78 -0.92
C GLU A 43 1.99 -19.83 -0.03
N THR A 44 1.62 -20.98 -0.58
CA THR A 44 1.06 -22.10 0.21
C THR A 44 2.06 -22.64 1.22
N ILE A 45 3.35 -22.74 0.85
CA ILE A 45 4.39 -23.16 1.80
C ILE A 45 4.52 -22.13 2.93
N MET A 46 4.54 -20.85 2.61
CA MET A 46 4.63 -19.79 3.61
C MET A 46 3.40 -19.72 4.53
N GLU A 47 2.20 -19.93 3.98
CA GLU A 47 0.96 -20.02 4.77
C GLU A 47 1.01 -21.16 5.80
N ASP A 48 1.58 -22.30 5.41
CA ASP A 48 1.67 -23.47 6.27
C ASP A 48 2.82 -23.39 7.29
N ASN A 49 3.76 -22.47 7.09
CA ASN A 49 4.95 -22.28 7.91
C ASN A 49 5.10 -20.80 8.34
N PRO A 50 4.19 -20.28 9.15
CA PRO A 50 4.26 -18.90 9.62
C PRO A 50 5.55 -18.65 10.39
N GLY A 51 6.22 -17.53 10.07
CA GLY A 51 7.53 -17.18 10.62
C GLY A 51 8.71 -17.79 9.87
N LEU A 52 8.46 -18.52 8.77
CA LEU A 52 9.51 -18.94 7.87
C LEU A 52 10.12 -17.72 7.18
N ASP A 53 11.45 -17.55 7.31
CA ASP A 53 12.17 -16.59 6.48
C ASP A 53 12.43 -17.22 5.10
N PRO A 54 11.75 -16.76 4.04
CA PRO A 54 11.86 -17.38 2.73
C PRO A 54 13.17 -17.06 2.01
N ILE A 55 13.92 -16.08 2.51
CA ILE A 55 15.20 -15.64 1.94
C ILE A 55 16.36 -16.41 2.59
N HIS A 56 16.32 -16.58 3.92
CA HIS A 56 17.38 -17.20 4.70
C HIS A 56 16.90 -18.51 5.32
N LEU A 57 16.69 -19.53 4.48
CA LEU A 57 16.37 -20.86 5.00
C LEU A 57 17.55 -21.47 5.76
N LYS A 58 17.31 -21.83 7.01
CA LYS A 58 18.33 -22.47 7.83
C LYS A 58 18.42 -23.96 7.52
N PRO A 59 19.58 -24.50 7.10
CA PRO A 59 19.76 -25.93 6.95
C PRO A 59 19.39 -26.67 8.24
N GLY A 60 18.67 -27.79 8.09
CA GLY A 60 18.16 -28.58 9.22
C GLY A 60 16.80 -28.11 9.77
N SER A 61 16.30 -26.95 9.39
CA SER A 61 14.92 -26.55 9.73
C SER A 61 13.89 -27.44 9.02
N VAL A 62 12.73 -27.61 9.63
CA VAL A 62 11.66 -28.45 9.09
C VAL A 62 10.56 -27.56 8.52
N ILE A 63 10.23 -27.77 7.27
CA ILE A 63 9.14 -27.10 6.56
C ILE A 63 7.96 -28.08 6.38
N LEU A 64 6.76 -27.62 6.69
CA LEU A 64 5.52 -28.36 6.48
C LEU A 64 5.05 -28.20 5.04
N ILE A 65 4.78 -29.31 4.37
CA ILE A 65 4.32 -29.35 2.98
C ILE A 65 2.91 -29.94 2.95
N ARG A 66 1.91 -29.16 2.54
CA ARG A 66 0.50 -29.56 2.49
C ARG A 66 0.27 -30.62 1.41
N LYS A 67 0.00 -31.86 1.81
CA LYS A 67 -0.16 -33.02 0.90
C LYS A 67 -1.17 -32.78 -0.21
N LYS A 68 -2.29 -32.13 0.07
CA LYS A 68 -3.33 -31.84 -0.92
C LYS A 68 -2.95 -30.76 -1.94
N ALA A 69 -1.91 -30.00 -1.68
CA ALA A 69 -1.42 -28.93 -2.55
C ALA A 69 -0.27 -29.40 -3.45
N VAL A 70 0.38 -30.51 -3.14
CA VAL A 70 1.46 -31.10 -3.95
C VAL A 70 0.97 -31.41 -5.36
N GLY A 71 1.72 -31.01 -6.38
CA GLY A 71 1.41 -31.24 -7.79
C GLY A 71 0.31 -30.34 -8.36
N LYS A 72 -0.06 -29.25 -7.71
CA LYS A 72 -1.16 -28.37 -8.15
C LYS A 72 -0.73 -27.02 -8.73
N THR A 73 0.53 -26.69 -8.63
CA THR A 73 1.05 -25.40 -9.11
C THR A 73 2.06 -25.65 -10.21
N ASP A 74 1.87 -25.02 -11.35
CA ASP A 74 2.84 -25.11 -12.44
C ASP A 74 4.04 -24.16 -12.21
N GLU A 75 5.06 -24.29 -13.05
CA GLU A 75 6.31 -23.53 -12.92
C GLU A 75 6.09 -22.04 -13.21
N ALA A 76 5.20 -21.70 -14.13
CA ALA A 76 4.91 -20.30 -14.48
C ALA A 76 4.17 -19.59 -13.35
N GLU A 77 3.19 -20.24 -12.73
CA GLU A 77 2.49 -19.73 -11.54
C GLU A 77 3.44 -19.53 -10.37
N ASN A 78 4.36 -20.48 -10.14
CA ASN A 78 5.36 -20.35 -9.08
C ASN A 78 6.34 -19.21 -9.32
N THR A 79 6.78 -19.04 -10.56
CA THR A 79 7.68 -17.94 -10.94
C THR A 79 6.99 -16.59 -10.73
N ALA A 80 5.75 -16.46 -11.20
CA ALA A 80 4.97 -15.24 -11.02
C ALA A 80 4.72 -14.91 -9.53
N ALA A 81 4.40 -15.91 -8.71
CA ALA A 81 4.24 -15.73 -7.27
C ALA A 81 5.54 -15.29 -6.57
N TRP A 82 6.69 -15.82 -7.02
CA TRP A 82 7.99 -15.47 -6.46
C TRP A 82 8.43 -14.06 -6.86
N GLU A 83 8.17 -13.63 -8.10
CA GLU A 83 8.37 -12.26 -8.56
C GLU A 83 7.47 -11.28 -7.78
N GLN A 84 6.20 -11.58 -7.62
CA GLN A 84 5.30 -10.78 -6.80
C GLN A 84 5.76 -10.67 -5.33
N TYR A 85 6.35 -11.74 -4.80
CA TYR A 85 6.92 -11.71 -3.45
C TYR A 85 8.14 -10.79 -3.38
N LYS A 86 9.06 -10.85 -4.36
CA LYS A 86 10.19 -9.93 -4.50
C LYS A 86 9.71 -8.47 -4.56
N ASP A 87 8.70 -8.20 -5.39
CA ASP A 87 8.16 -6.85 -5.54
C ASP A 87 7.58 -6.32 -4.24
N ARG A 88 6.91 -7.18 -3.47
CA ARG A 88 6.44 -6.83 -2.12
C ARG A 88 7.59 -6.53 -1.15
N LEU A 89 8.68 -7.31 -1.21
CA LEU A 89 9.85 -7.05 -0.38
C LEU A 89 10.54 -5.74 -0.76
N ASN A 90 10.59 -5.42 -2.04
CA ASN A 90 11.16 -4.16 -2.51
C ASN A 90 10.35 -2.93 -2.04
N LEU A 91 9.05 -3.09 -1.81
CA LEU A 91 8.21 -2.03 -1.21
C LEU A 91 8.56 -1.73 0.25
N VAL A 92 9.21 -2.67 0.95
CA VAL A 92 9.54 -2.55 2.38
C VAL A 92 11.05 -2.69 2.64
N ALA A 93 11.86 -2.69 1.58
CA ALA A 93 13.30 -2.75 1.69
C ALA A 93 13.83 -1.53 2.47
N GLU A 94 14.91 -1.73 3.23
CA GLU A 94 15.62 -0.62 3.85
C GLU A 94 16.10 0.36 2.79
N GLU A 95 16.09 1.64 3.11
CA GLU A 95 16.57 2.71 2.22
C GLU A 95 17.95 2.38 1.62
N GLY A 96 18.09 2.53 0.31
CA GLY A 96 19.32 2.19 -0.41
C GLY A 96 19.49 0.69 -0.73
N TYR A 97 18.48 -0.16 -0.48
CA TYR A 97 18.53 -1.59 -0.82
C TYR A 97 17.30 -2.05 -1.57
N MET A 98 17.48 -3.10 -2.37
CA MET A 98 16.39 -3.81 -3.05
C MET A 98 16.65 -5.32 -3.05
N TYR A 99 15.63 -6.11 -3.41
CA TYR A 99 15.76 -7.55 -3.57
C TYR A 99 15.79 -7.93 -5.04
N HIS A 100 16.70 -8.83 -5.38
CA HIS A 100 16.88 -9.37 -6.72
C HIS A 100 16.74 -10.89 -6.71
N ILE A 101 16.00 -11.47 -7.66
CA ILE A 101 15.93 -12.93 -7.87
C ILE A 101 17.06 -13.33 -8.81
N VAL A 102 17.93 -14.21 -8.35
CA VAL A 102 19.08 -14.70 -9.12
C VAL A 102 18.59 -15.50 -10.33
N ALA A 103 18.89 -15.01 -11.51
CA ALA A 103 18.57 -15.71 -12.77
C ALA A 103 19.51 -16.90 -13.01
N PRO A 104 19.12 -17.88 -13.85
CA PRO A 104 20.00 -18.96 -14.27
C PRO A 104 21.29 -18.42 -14.91
N GLY A 105 22.46 -18.83 -14.37
CA GLY A 105 23.77 -18.41 -14.88
C GLY A 105 24.30 -17.11 -14.29
N GLU A 106 23.56 -16.36 -13.49
CA GLU A 106 24.10 -15.20 -12.77
C GLU A 106 25.10 -15.65 -11.69
N THR A 107 26.18 -14.88 -11.58
CA THR A 107 27.23 -15.09 -10.57
C THR A 107 27.26 -13.92 -9.60
N MET A 108 27.78 -14.14 -8.39
CA MET A 108 27.96 -13.06 -7.40
C MET A 108 28.81 -11.91 -7.96
N TYR A 109 29.79 -12.24 -8.80
CA TYR A 109 30.60 -11.23 -9.49
C TYR A 109 29.78 -10.40 -10.49
N ALA A 110 28.98 -11.05 -11.34
CA ALA A 110 28.11 -10.36 -12.30
C ALA A 110 27.11 -9.43 -11.57
N LEU A 111 26.52 -9.93 -10.49
CA LEU A 111 25.60 -9.17 -9.65
C LEU A 111 26.29 -7.99 -8.96
N SER A 112 27.52 -8.17 -8.44
CA SER A 112 28.25 -7.05 -7.83
C SER A 112 28.52 -5.93 -8.83
N ARG A 113 28.87 -6.27 -10.06
CA ARG A 113 29.06 -5.28 -11.15
C ARG A 113 27.76 -4.58 -11.53
N ARG A 114 26.67 -5.36 -11.66
CA ARG A 114 25.34 -4.85 -12.03
C ARG A 114 24.79 -3.87 -10.99
N PHE A 115 25.00 -4.17 -9.71
CA PHE A 115 24.49 -3.36 -8.60
C PHE A 115 25.54 -2.41 -7.99
N GLY A 116 26.63 -2.13 -8.70
CA GLY A 116 27.63 -1.12 -8.31
C GLY A 116 28.28 -1.39 -6.94
N THR A 117 28.46 -2.67 -6.58
CA THR A 117 28.98 -3.09 -5.27
C THR A 117 30.11 -4.12 -5.42
N THR A 118 30.63 -4.64 -4.32
CA THR A 118 31.65 -5.70 -4.34
C THR A 118 31.03 -7.06 -4.00
N VAL A 119 31.72 -8.15 -4.37
CA VAL A 119 31.31 -9.52 -4.01
C VAL A 119 31.24 -9.68 -2.49
N GLU A 120 32.24 -9.18 -1.77
CA GLU A 120 32.32 -9.26 -0.32
C GLU A 120 31.15 -8.53 0.37
N ASN A 121 30.71 -7.40 -0.23
CA ASN A 121 29.56 -6.68 0.30
C ASN A 121 28.26 -7.45 0.07
N LEU A 122 28.07 -8.08 -1.11
CA LEU A 122 26.91 -8.93 -1.37
C LEU A 122 26.89 -10.16 -0.46
N GLU A 123 28.05 -10.81 -0.24
CA GLU A 123 28.17 -11.93 0.69
C GLU A 123 27.80 -11.52 2.12
N ARG A 124 28.32 -10.38 2.57
CA ARG A 124 28.02 -9.84 3.91
C ARG A 124 26.55 -9.47 4.08
N LEU A 125 25.93 -8.84 3.08
CA LEU A 125 24.53 -8.43 3.11
C LEU A 125 23.57 -9.62 3.17
N ASN A 126 23.94 -10.74 2.54
CA ASN A 126 23.08 -11.89 2.39
C ASN A 126 23.49 -13.10 3.25
N GLY A 127 24.60 -13.01 3.95
CA GLY A 127 25.10 -14.10 4.79
C GLY A 127 25.42 -15.39 4.05
N ILE A 128 25.68 -15.31 2.73
CA ILE A 128 26.02 -16.45 1.87
C ILE A 128 27.30 -16.16 1.10
N SER A 129 28.08 -17.19 0.81
CA SER A 129 29.26 -17.07 -0.06
C SER A 129 28.89 -17.16 -1.55
N ALA A 130 29.78 -16.68 -2.42
CA ALA A 130 29.62 -16.75 -3.86
C ALA A 130 29.38 -18.19 -4.37
N GLN A 131 29.93 -19.20 -3.69
CA GLN A 131 29.75 -20.61 -4.03
C GLN A 131 28.37 -21.16 -3.62
N GLU A 132 27.69 -20.51 -2.70
CA GLU A 132 26.37 -20.87 -2.19
C GLU A 132 25.23 -20.20 -2.99
N LEU A 133 25.55 -19.30 -3.92
CA LEU A 133 24.58 -18.66 -4.80
C LEU A 133 23.86 -19.71 -5.67
N ARG A 134 22.53 -19.63 -5.72
CA ARG A 134 21.69 -20.51 -6.53
C ARG A 134 20.69 -19.71 -7.33
N SER A 135 20.40 -20.17 -8.53
CA SER A 135 19.28 -19.64 -9.32
C SER A 135 17.97 -19.76 -8.55
N GLY A 136 17.15 -18.71 -8.58
CA GLY A 136 15.93 -18.59 -7.81
C GLY A 136 16.13 -18.14 -6.36
N SER A 137 17.39 -17.96 -5.89
CA SER A 137 17.65 -17.28 -4.62
C SER A 137 17.22 -15.82 -4.70
N MET A 138 16.76 -15.28 -3.59
CA MET A 138 16.50 -13.85 -3.47
C MET A 138 17.63 -13.20 -2.69
N LEU A 139 18.26 -12.19 -3.28
CA LEU A 139 19.36 -11.45 -2.67
C LEU A 139 18.96 -10.02 -2.36
N LYS A 140 19.38 -9.54 -1.20
CA LYS A 140 19.40 -8.11 -0.87
C LYS A 140 20.59 -7.47 -1.58
N VAL A 141 20.35 -6.46 -2.40
CA VAL A 141 21.37 -5.76 -3.19
C VAL A 141 21.21 -4.25 -3.02
N PRO A 142 22.25 -3.43 -3.25
CA PRO A 142 22.12 -1.98 -3.25
C PRO A 142 21.12 -1.52 -4.31
N GLY A 143 20.21 -0.59 -3.94
CA GLY A 143 19.10 -0.12 -4.78
C GLY A 143 19.48 0.89 -5.88
N ASP A 144 20.70 1.44 -5.87
CA ASP A 144 21.09 2.57 -6.73
C ASP A 144 21.73 2.16 -8.07
N ALA A 145 21.47 0.96 -8.57
CA ALA A 145 22.05 0.52 -9.85
C ALA A 145 21.10 0.80 -11.02
N LYS A 146 21.49 1.75 -11.88
CA LYS A 146 20.87 1.95 -13.20
C LYS A 146 20.80 0.63 -13.97
N SER A 147 19.60 0.24 -14.39
CA SER A 147 19.37 -0.88 -15.29
C SER A 147 20.14 -0.69 -16.59
N ALA A 148 21.23 -1.40 -16.77
CA ALA A 148 21.90 -1.53 -18.05
C ALA A 148 21.51 -2.88 -18.65
N THR A 149 20.52 -2.87 -19.53
CA THR A 149 20.22 -3.93 -20.48
C THR A 149 21.11 -3.76 -21.69
N GLU A 150 22.18 -4.54 -21.81
CA GLU A 150 22.72 -5.00 -23.11
C GLU A 150 23.71 -6.15 -22.88
N PRO A 151 23.74 -7.18 -23.76
CA PRO A 151 24.60 -8.36 -23.61
C PRO A 151 26.03 -8.02 -24.07
N VAL A 152 27.00 -8.15 -23.18
CA VAL A 152 28.41 -7.99 -23.52
C VAL A 152 29.03 -9.33 -23.88
N GLN A 153 29.58 -9.39 -25.09
CA GLN A 153 30.44 -10.46 -25.59
C GLN A 153 31.71 -10.59 -24.74
N GLU A 154 32.17 -11.83 -24.61
CA GLU A 154 33.43 -12.17 -23.94
C GLU A 154 34.64 -11.60 -24.70
N GLU A 155 35.48 -10.85 -23.98
CA GLU A 155 36.88 -10.66 -24.35
C GLU A 155 37.81 -10.81 -23.14
N ARG A 156 38.96 -11.46 -23.42
CA ARG A 156 39.92 -11.98 -22.48
C ARG A 156 40.97 -10.98 -22.04
N PHE A 157 41.36 -11.09 -20.78
CA PHE A 157 42.66 -10.81 -20.14
C PHE A 157 43.41 -9.49 -20.32
N GLY A 158 43.71 -8.86 -19.17
CA GLY A 158 44.79 -7.92 -18.98
C GLY A 158 44.73 -7.30 -17.60
N GLN A 159 45.67 -7.63 -16.71
CA GLN A 159 45.91 -6.91 -15.46
C GLN A 159 46.42 -5.50 -15.74
N PRO A 160 46.05 -4.50 -14.96
CA PRO A 160 46.91 -3.35 -14.74
C PRO A 160 47.19 -3.08 -13.27
N GLU A 161 48.39 -2.55 -13.07
CA GLU A 161 48.97 -2.01 -11.85
C GLU A 161 48.25 -0.73 -11.36
N PRO A 162 48.51 -0.30 -10.10
CA PRO A 162 47.76 0.75 -9.42
C PRO A 162 48.28 2.15 -9.72
N THR A 163 47.38 3.12 -9.93
CA THR A 163 47.71 4.55 -9.87
C THR A 163 46.66 5.33 -9.08
N GLU A 164 47.17 5.95 -8.08
CA GLU A 164 46.85 7.17 -7.31
C GLU A 164 45.44 7.81 -7.37
N SER A 165 44.92 7.97 -6.17
CA SER A 165 44.18 9.09 -5.58
C SER A 165 43.55 10.11 -6.54
N ASP A 166 42.23 10.10 -6.58
CA ASP A 166 41.48 11.33 -6.82
C ASP A 166 40.26 11.45 -5.87
N THR A 167 40.12 12.65 -5.41
CA THR A 167 39.21 13.20 -4.44
C THR A 167 37.74 12.81 -4.71
N LEU A 168 37.09 12.16 -3.74
CA LEU A 168 35.65 11.96 -3.71
C LEU A 168 34.93 13.32 -3.69
N THR A 169 34.49 13.76 -4.83
CA THR A 169 33.42 14.75 -4.92
C THR A 169 32.12 13.99 -4.72
N THR A 170 31.46 14.22 -3.62
CA THR A 170 30.08 13.78 -3.35
C THR A 170 29.19 14.44 -4.40
N VAL A 171 28.79 13.70 -5.42
CA VAL A 171 27.72 14.12 -6.34
C VAL A 171 26.42 13.81 -5.63
N GLU A 172 25.78 14.83 -5.06
CA GLU A 172 24.37 14.76 -4.68
C GLU A 172 23.56 14.34 -5.92
N PRO A 173 22.56 13.45 -5.78
CA PRO A 173 21.69 13.13 -6.88
C PRO A 173 21.00 14.42 -7.34
N GLN A 174 21.32 14.88 -8.54
CA GLN A 174 20.59 15.98 -9.18
C GLN A 174 19.19 15.46 -9.49
N VAL A 175 18.22 15.82 -8.64
CA VAL A 175 16.80 15.77 -8.96
C VAL A 175 16.64 16.59 -10.23
N LYS A 176 16.15 15.99 -11.31
CA LYS A 176 15.74 16.73 -12.50
C LYS A 176 14.55 17.60 -12.08
N GLU A 177 14.80 18.87 -11.86
CA GLU A 177 13.74 19.83 -11.59
C GLU A 177 13.01 20.12 -12.91
N VAL A 178 11.69 19.86 -12.91
CA VAL A 178 10.81 20.32 -14.00
C VAL A 178 10.51 21.79 -13.75
N ASP A 179 10.83 22.65 -14.70
CA ASP A 179 10.53 24.08 -14.60
C ASP A 179 9.06 24.32 -15.03
N PHE A 180 8.13 24.08 -14.10
CA PHE A 180 6.73 24.39 -14.32
C PHE A 180 6.53 25.91 -14.42
N LEU A 181 5.87 26.34 -15.50
CA LEU A 181 5.57 27.75 -15.69
C LEU A 181 4.47 28.22 -14.72
N ALA A 182 4.86 28.98 -13.70
CA ALA A 182 3.90 29.64 -12.82
C ALA A 182 3.05 30.66 -13.58
N LEU A 183 1.76 30.74 -13.22
CA LEU A 183 0.84 31.71 -13.79
C LEU A 183 0.98 33.07 -13.09
N SER A 184 0.89 34.13 -13.86
CA SER A 184 0.82 35.48 -13.31
C SER A 184 -0.55 35.74 -12.66
N SER A 185 -0.57 36.53 -11.58
CA SER A 185 -1.83 36.97 -10.97
C SER A 185 -2.70 37.69 -11.98
N GLY A 186 -3.91 37.13 -12.25
CA GLY A 186 -4.84 37.66 -13.25
C GLY A 186 -4.83 36.93 -14.60
N GLU A 187 -3.86 36.06 -14.85
CA GLU A 187 -3.87 35.16 -16.00
C GLU A 187 -4.91 34.01 -15.77
N PRO A 188 -5.82 33.72 -16.72
CA PRO A 188 -6.79 32.64 -16.56
C PRO A 188 -6.10 31.27 -16.65
N LEU A 189 -6.31 30.41 -15.64
CA LEU A 189 -5.87 29.02 -15.69
C LEU A 189 -6.81 28.19 -16.58
N ARG A 190 -6.24 27.41 -17.48
CA ARG A 190 -6.96 26.37 -18.23
C ARG A 190 -6.65 24.99 -17.65
N VAL A 191 -7.69 24.26 -17.30
CA VAL A 191 -7.61 22.92 -16.72
C VAL A 191 -8.25 21.91 -17.66
N ALA A 192 -7.50 20.89 -18.07
CA ALA A 192 -8.05 19.71 -18.71
C ALA A 192 -8.47 18.70 -17.62
N LEU A 193 -9.74 18.38 -17.53
CA LEU A 193 -10.27 17.40 -16.59
C LEU A 193 -10.64 16.12 -17.33
N LEU A 194 -9.91 15.03 -17.09
CA LEU A 194 -10.02 13.74 -17.77
C LEU A 194 -10.72 12.74 -16.87
N LEU A 195 -12.00 12.46 -17.14
CA LEU A 195 -12.82 11.57 -16.33
C LEU A 195 -13.54 10.55 -17.21
N PRO A 196 -13.71 9.29 -16.80
CA PRO A 196 -14.52 8.31 -17.50
C PRO A 196 -16.01 8.53 -17.15
N MET A 197 -16.60 9.58 -17.71
CA MET A 197 -17.96 10.02 -17.41
C MET A 197 -19.03 9.01 -17.79
N THR A 198 -18.71 8.10 -18.72
CA THR A 198 -19.63 7.05 -19.17
C THR A 198 -18.92 5.69 -19.17
N ASP A 199 -19.71 4.64 -18.85
CA ASP A 199 -19.38 3.24 -19.05
C ASP A 199 -20.33 2.68 -20.11
N GLY A 200 -19.82 2.56 -21.34
CA GLY A 200 -20.68 2.39 -22.53
C GLY A 200 -21.64 3.58 -22.67
N ASP A 201 -22.95 3.28 -22.73
CA ASP A 201 -24.01 4.28 -22.83
C ASP A 201 -24.51 4.81 -21.47
N LYS A 202 -24.02 4.28 -20.36
CA LYS A 202 -24.46 4.66 -19.02
C LYS A 202 -23.55 5.73 -18.42
N GLN A 203 -24.15 6.75 -17.84
CA GLN A 203 -23.43 7.75 -17.07
C GLN A 203 -22.85 7.13 -15.79
N ASN A 204 -21.60 7.46 -15.46
CA ASN A 204 -20.97 7.05 -14.22
C ASN A 204 -21.19 8.12 -13.13
N PRO A 205 -22.05 7.87 -12.14
CA PRO A 205 -22.41 8.87 -11.14
C PRO A 205 -21.21 9.29 -10.27
N ASN A 206 -20.25 8.42 -10.06
CA ASN A 206 -19.08 8.72 -9.22
C ASN A 206 -18.24 9.85 -9.82
N TYR A 207 -18.03 9.82 -11.14
CA TYR A 207 -17.21 10.84 -11.80
C TYR A 207 -17.99 12.12 -12.08
N LEU A 208 -19.32 12.03 -12.20
CA LEU A 208 -20.16 13.21 -12.15
C LEU A 208 -20.04 13.92 -10.79
N ASP A 209 -20.09 13.18 -9.70
CA ASP A 209 -19.91 13.71 -8.35
C ASP A 209 -18.51 14.34 -8.16
N PHE A 210 -17.47 13.71 -8.71
CA PHE A 210 -16.13 14.28 -8.70
C PHE A 210 -16.08 15.62 -9.43
N TYR A 211 -16.63 15.66 -10.64
CA TYR A 211 -16.71 16.88 -11.44
C TYR A 211 -17.46 18.00 -10.71
N GLN A 212 -18.61 17.70 -10.13
CA GLN A 212 -19.42 18.65 -9.36
C GLN A 212 -18.65 19.16 -8.13
N GLY A 213 -17.97 18.28 -7.41
CA GLY A 213 -17.10 18.67 -6.29
C GLY A 213 -15.95 19.59 -6.73
N PHE A 214 -15.32 19.27 -7.86
CA PHE A 214 -14.26 20.10 -8.44
C PHE A 214 -14.78 21.51 -8.79
N LEU A 215 -15.95 21.62 -9.43
CA LEU A 215 -16.58 22.91 -9.75
C LEU A 215 -16.88 23.73 -8.49
N LEU A 216 -17.35 23.10 -7.42
CA LEU A 216 -17.61 23.78 -6.15
C LEU A 216 -16.31 24.30 -5.52
N GLY A 217 -15.21 23.55 -5.66
CA GLY A 217 -13.87 24.01 -5.28
C GLY A 217 -13.44 25.25 -6.06
N LEU A 218 -13.69 25.29 -7.37
CA LEU A 218 -13.39 26.45 -8.20
C LEU A 218 -14.19 27.69 -7.82
N GLU A 219 -15.48 27.54 -7.48
CA GLU A 219 -16.30 28.64 -7.00
C GLU A 219 -15.75 29.22 -5.68
N LYS A 220 -15.26 28.34 -4.78
CA LYS A 220 -14.59 28.75 -3.55
C LYS A 220 -13.30 29.51 -3.83
N ILE A 221 -12.47 29.01 -4.74
CA ILE A 221 -11.20 29.62 -5.16
C ILE A 221 -11.42 30.99 -5.78
N LYS A 222 -12.42 31.09 -6.68
CA LYS A 222 -12.80 32.38 -7.28
C LYS A 222 -13.18 33.41 -6.19
N THR A 223 -13.99 32.99 -5.22
CA THR A 223 -14.40 33.86 -4.12
C THR A 223 -13.24 34.24 -3.21
N GLN A 224 -12.33 33.31 -2.93
CA GLN A 224 -11.25 33.51 -1.98
C GLN A 224 -10.04 34.24 -2.55
N TYR A 225 -9.67 33.94 -3.81
CA TYR A 225 -8.43 34.40 -4.43
C TYR A 225 -8.67 35.30 -5.68
N GLY A 226 -9.89 35.35 -6.18
CA GLY A 226 -10.19 36.07 -7.43
C GLY A 226 -9.67 35.41 -8.70
N TYR A 227 -9.20 34.16 -8.63
CA TYR A 227 -8.64 33.47 -9.79
C TYR A 227 -9.71 33.12 -10.83
N SER A 228 -9.36 33.28 -12.11
CA SER A 228 -10.20 32.89 -13.24
C SER A 228 -9.75 31.52 -13.76
N VAL A 229 -10.67 30.55 -13.79
CA VAL A 229 -10.35 29.19 -14.22
C VAL A 229 -11.35 28.74 -15.27
N ARG A 230 -10.85 28.23 -16.40
CA ARG A 230 -11.63 27.52 -17.41
C ARG A 230 -11.35 26.02 -17.28
N VAL A 231 -12.40 25.21 -17.23
CA VAL A 231 -12.31 23.75 -17.21
C VAL A 231 -12.85 23.19 -18.52
N ASP A 232 -12.02 22.45 -19.21
CA ASP A 232 -12.38 21.68 -20.39
C ASP A 232 -12.49 20.20 -19.96
N LEU A 233 -13.72 19.64 -19.95
CA LEU A 233 -14.02 18.29 -19.51
C LEU A 233 -13.91 17.30 -20.66
N PHE A 234 -13.05 16.31 -20.55
CA PHE A 234 -12.84 15.24 -21.51
C PHE A 234 -13.31 13.90 -20.94
N ASN A 235 -14.23 13.25 -21.66
CA ASN A 235 -14.71 11.92 -21.30
C ASN A 235 -13.75 10.85 -21.84
N THR A 236 -12.97 10.20 -20.98
CA THR A 236 -11.99 9.18 -21.37
C THR A 236 -12.64 7.85 -21.74
N ARG A 237 -13.83 7.56 -21.23
CA ARG A 237 -14.56 6.28 -21.37
C ARG A 237 -13.77 5.05 -20.95
N GLN A 238 -12.64 5.24 -20.26
CA GLN A 238 -11.68 4.19 -19.94
C GLN A 238 -11.11 3.51 -21.21
N GLU A 239 -10.93 4.28 -22.28
CA GLU A 239 -10.44 3.82 -23.59
C GLU A 239 -9.11 4.51 -23.91
N SER A 240 -8.01 3.77 -23.95
CA SER A 240 -6.66 4.34 -24.23
C SER A 240 -6.55 4.98 -25.61
N ASP A 241 -7.26 4.46 -26.63
CA ASP A 241 -7.24 5.05 -27.98
C ASP A 241 -7.95 6.42 -28.00
N ARG A 242 -8.95 6.61 -27.16
CA ARG A 242 -9.63 7.90 -27.02
C ARG A 242 -8.72 8.96 -26.42
N LEU A 243 -7.87 8.58 -25.47
CA LEU A 243 -6.91 9.50 -24.87
C LEU A 243 -5.91 10.05 -25.88
N ARG A 244 -5.44 9.24 -26.84
CA ARG A 244 -4.59 9.72 -27.93
C ARG A 244 -5.28 10.83 -28.74
N THR A 245 -6.58 10.68 -29.00
CA THR A 245 -7.37 11.72 -29.68
C THR A 245 -7.54 12.97 -28.81
N ILE A 246 -7.73 12.80 -27.50
CA ILE A 246 -7.86 13.92 -26.55
C ILE A 246 -6.54 14.70 -26.47
N VAL A 247 -5.38 14.04 -26.44
CA VAL A 247 -4.06 14.71 -26.38
C VAL A 247 -3.81 15.56 -27.64
N ASP A 248 -4.44 15.24 -28.76
CA ASP A 248 -4.36 16.03 -29.99
C ASP A 248 -5.39 17.18 -30.05
N ASP A 249 -6.32 17.25 -29.11
CA ASP A 249 -7.34 18.29 -29.06
C ASP A 249 -6.72 19.66 -28.68
N ALA A 250 -7.16 20.73 -29.36
CA ALA A 250 -6.64 22.09 -29.16
C ALA A 250 -6.93 22.64 -27.75
N ASP A 251 -8.09 22.30 -27.18
CA ASP A 251 -8.44 22.75 -25.82
C ASP A 251 -7.64 21.97 -24.76
N PHE A 252 -7.34 20.68 -25.00
CA PHE A 252 -6.42 19.91 -24.15
C PHE A 252 -5.01 20.51 -24.18
N ARG A 253 -4.48 20.80 -25.38
CA ARG A 253 -3.12 21.37 -25.56
C ARG A 253 -2.97 22.79 -24.99
N ALA A 254 -4.07 23.49 -24.80
CA ALA A 254 -4.07 24.80 -24.16
C ALA A 254 -4.13 24.72 -22.62
N ALA A 255 -4.30 23.54 -22.05
CA ALA A 255 -4.34 23.36 -20.60
C ALA A 255 -2.95 23.56 -19.97
N ARG A 256 -2.95 24.12 -18.77
CA ARG A 256 -1.76 24.34 -17.94
C ARG A 256 -1.77 23.44 -16.70
N LEU A 257 -2.86 22.76 -16.45
CA LEU A 257 -3.02 21.74 -15.42
C LEU A 257 -3.90 20.62 -15.99
N ILE A 258 -3.46 19.39 -15.83
CA ILE A 258 -4.23 18.20 -16.21
C ILE A 258 -4.65 17.48 -14.93
N VAL A 259 -5.96 17.27 -14.74
CA VAL A 259 -6.51 16.48 -13.62
C VAL A 259 -7.15 15.22 -14.16
N GLY A 260 -6.63 14.08 -13.77
CA GLY A 260 -6.87 12.80 -14.43
C GLY A 260 -5.70 12.45 -15.38
N PRO A 261 -5.80 11.32 -16.08
CA PRO A 261 -6.87 10.32 -16.01
C PRO A 261 -6.96 9.62 -14.64
N VAL A 262 -8.06 8.89 -14.46
CA VAL A 262 -8.40 8.26 -13.17
C VAL A 262 -7.71 6.91 -12.99
N TYR A 263 -7.41 6.21 -14.09
CA TYR A 263 -6.82 4.89 -14.09
C TYR A 263 -5.35 4.95 -14.46
N GLU A 264 -4.53 4.13 -13.80
CA GLU A 264 -3.08 4.10 -14.03
C GLU A 264 -2.72 3.74 -15.48
N GLU A 265 -3.43 2.79 -16.07
CA GLU A 265 -3.23 2.34 -17.45
C GLU A 265 -3.48 3.43 -18.52
N GLU A 266 -4.17 4.48 -18.16
CA GLU A 266 -4.44 5.64 -19.01
C GLU A 266 -3.32 6.71 -18.93
N LEU A 267 -2.55 6.75 -17.83
CA LEU A 267 -1.52 7.77 -17.59
C LEU A 267 -0.43 7.85 -18.68
N PRO A 268 0.12 6.74 -19.20
CA PRO A 268 1.18 6.83 -20.21
C PRO A 268 0.80 7.63 -21.46
N ALA A 269 -0.49 7.66 -21.83
CA ALA A 269 -0.96 8.42 -22.98
C ALA A 269 -0.86 9.94 -22.79
N VAL A 270 -0.88 10.40 -21.53
CA VAL A 270 -0.90 11.82 -21.16
C VAL A 270 0.49 12.29 -20.71
N ILE A 271 1.25 11.43 -20.03
CA ILE A 271 2.53 11.77 -19.42
C ILE A 271 3.54 12.24 -20.47
N GLY A 272 3.65 11.55 -21.63
CA GLY A 272 4.60 11.96 -22.66
C GLY A 272 4.39 13.40 -23.16
N TYR A 273 3.13 13.83 -23.33
CA TYR A 273 2.81 15.22 -23.64
C TYR A 273 3.15 16.15 -22.47
N ALA A 274 2.81 15.75 -21.26
CA ALA A 274 2.99 16.56 -20.06
C ALA A 274 4.47 16.82 -19.75
N GLU A 275 5.34 15.84 -19.98
CA GLU A 275 6.80 15.98 -19.86
C GLU A 275 7.39 16.91 -20.93
N GLU A 276 6.90 16.80 -22.17
CA GLU A 276 7.37 17.64 -23.28
C GLU A 276 7.06 19.13 -23.05
N TYR A 277 5.89 19.42 -22.46
CA TYR A 277 5.41 20.81 -22.29
C TYR A 277 5.45 21.29 -20.83
N ALA A 278 6.04 20.54 -19.91
CA ALA A 278 6.13 20.83 -18.48
C ALA A 278 4.76 21.18 -17.87
N VAL A 279 3.74 20.33 -18.12
CA VAL A 279 2.38 20.49 -17.61
C VAL A 279 2.16 19.52 -16.46
N PRO A 280 1.82 19.97 -15.23
CA PRO A 280 1.56 19.06 -14.13
C PRO A 280 0.32 18.21 -14.37
N VAL A 281 0.44 16.91 -14.05
CA VAL A 281 -0.62 15.89 -14.14
C VAL A 281 -1.00 15.44 -12.73
N VAL A 282 -2.26 15.52 -12.39
CA VAL A 282 -2.80 15.06 -11.11
C VAL A 282 -3.52 13.75 -11.31
N SER A 283 -3.01 12.64 -10.75
CA SER A 283 -3.75 11.39 -10.61
C SER A 283 -4.61 11.44 -9.35
N PRO A 284 -5.95 11.62 -9.47
CA PRO A 284 -6.76 11.94 -8.31
C PRO A 284 -7.16 10.72 -7.47
N LEU A 285 -7.16 9.51 -8.05
CA LEU A 285 -7.76 8.33 -7.42
C LEU A 285 -6.86 7.08 -7.47
N ALA A 286 -6.00 6.94 -8.48
CA ALA A 286 -5.16 5.75 -8.65
C ALA A 286 -3.99 5.71 -7.66
N ASP A 287 -3.67 4.52 -7.17
CA ASP A 287 -2.38 4.18 -6.57
C ASP A 287 -1.45 3.73 -7.70
N VAL A 288 -0.64 4.69 -8.19
CA VAL A 288 0.22 4.52 -9.38
C VAL A 288 1.47 3.74 -9.00
N LYS A 289 1.80 2.71 -9.77
CA LYS A 289 2.93 1.79 -9.48
C LYS A 289 3.92 1.65 -10.63
N ASN A 290 3.43 1.80 -11.86
CA ASN A 290 4.21 1.50 -13.08
C ASN A 290 4.50 2.73 -13.92
N VAL A 291 4.08 3.90 -13.48
CA VAL A 291 4.35 5.19 -14.15
C VAL A 291 5.17 6.05 -13.21
N ASP A 292 6.32 6.51 -13.68
CA ASP A 292 7.22 7.38 -12.92
C ASP A 292 7.55 8.62 -13.76
N SER A 293 7.27 9.81 -13.23
CA SER A 293 7.44 11.07 -13.93
C SER A 293 7.43 12.27 -12.99
N ASP A 294 8.35 13.20 -13.19
CA ASP A 294 8.48 14.44 -12.40
C ASP A 294 7.27 15.39 -12.56
N VAL A 295 6.42 15.17 -13.58
CA VAL A 295 5.21 15.96 -13.78
C VAL A 295 3.98 15.38 -13.09
N LEU A 296 4.10 14.19 -12.48
CA LEU A 296 2.96 13.45 -11.93
C LEU A 296 2.79 13.67 -10.42
N PHE A 297 1.60 14.17 -10.04
CA PHE A 297 1.16 14.32 -8.66
C PHE A 297 0.09 13.28 -8.34
N GLN A 298 0.36 12.36 -7.43
CA GLN A 298 -0.54 11.29 -7.03
C GLN A 298 -1.23 11.63 -5.71
N MET A 299 -2.59 11.72 -5.72
CA MET A 299 -3.37 11.99 -4.51
C MET A 299 -3.61 10.76 -3.64
N ALA A 300 -3.63 9.56 -4.23
CA ALA A 300 -3.76 8.33 -3.46
C ALA A 300 -2.42 7.97 -2.80
N PRO A 301 -2.35 7.79 -1.49
CA PRO A 301 -1.11 7.42 -0.82
C PRO A 301 -0.77 5.95 -1.10
N PRO A 302 0.53 5.60 -1.22
CA PRO A 302 0.95 4.23 -1.49
C PRO A 302 0.69 3.30 -0.31
N GLN A 303 0.45 2.03 -0.59
CA GLN A 303 0.10 1.01 0.42
C GLN A 303 1.16 0.85 1.52
N MET A 304 2.43 1.04 1.19
CA MET A 304 3.51 0.95 2.18
C MET A 304 3.35 1.93 3.35
N ARG A 305 2.75 3.11 3.11
CA ARG A 305 2.47 4.08 4.18
C ARG A 305 1.36 3.61 5.12
N LYS A 306 0.43 2.79 4.63
CA LYS A 306 -0.56 2.11 5.46
C LYS A 306 0.11 1.08 6.37
N TYR A 307 1.06 0.32 5.86
CA TYR A 307 1.79 -0.69 6.63
C TYR A 307 2.57 -0.05 7.77
N ALA A 308 3.28 1.04 7.53
CA ALA A 308 3.97 1.79 8.57
C ALA A 308 3.03 2.22 9.71
N LYS A 309 1.82 2.71 9.40
CA LYS A 309 0.82 3.07 10.42
C LYS A 309 0.25 1.86 11.17
N ILE A 310 0.13 0.70 10.53
CA ILE A 310 -0.27 -0.54 11.21
C ILE A 310 0.86 -1.00 12.14
N GLU A 311 2.11 -0.94 11.67
CA GLU A 311 3.30 -1.29 12.44
C GLU A 311 3.41 -0.45 13.72
N GLU A 312 3.15 0.86 13.68
CA GLU A 312 3.09 1.72 14.86
C GLU A 312 2.18 1.18 15.97
N LEU A 313 1.05 0.54 15.60
CA LEU A 313 0.14 -0.07 16.58
C LEU A 313 0.71 -1.33 17.23
N THR A 314 1.69 -1.97 16.61
CA THR A 314 2.29 -3.21 17.10
C THR A 314 3.46 -2.96 18.03
N GLN A 315 3.99 -1.74 18.06
CA GLN A 315 5.14 -1.37 18.90
C GLN A 315 4.73 -1.24 20.37
N GLY A 316 5.63 -1.61 21.28
CA GLY A 316 5.47 -1.50 22.72
C GLY A 316 5.77 -2.80 23.48
N GLU A 317 6.34 -2.69 24.67
CA GLU A 317 6.88 -3.83 25.46
C GLU A 317 5.84 -4.87 25.88
N HIS A 318 4.55 -4.51 25.92
CA HIS A 318 3.48 -5.38 26.42
C HIS A 318 2.39 -5.66 25.39
N LYS A 319 2.69 -5.50 24.08
CA LYS A 319 1.74 -5.78 23.01
C LYS A 319 1.48 -7.28 22.84
N GLN A 320 0.21 -7.62 22.67
CA GLN A 320 -0.21 -8.95 22.22
C GLN A 320 -1.05 -8.78 20.97
N VAL A 321 -0.59 -9.31 19.85
CA VAL A 321 -1.29 -9.25 18.58
C VAL A 321 -2.03 -10.56 18.32
N THR A 322 -3.31 -10.48 17.97
CA THR A 322 -4.14 -11.65 17.62
C THR A 322 -4.90 -11.38 16.33
N LEU A 323 -4.73 -12.27 15.35
CA LEU A 323 -5.51 -12.27 14.12
C LEU A 323 -6.78 -13.11 14.31
N ILE A 324 -7.94 -12.50 14.06
CA ILE A 324 -9.25 -13.17 14.20
C ILE A 324 -9.78 -13.50 12.80
N TYR A 325 -9.90 -14.78 12.52
CA TYR A 325 -10.39 -15.33 11.26
C TYR A 325 -11.88 -15.67 11.37
N GLY A 326 -12.66 -15.29 10.35
CA GLY A 326 -14.03 -15.71 10.12
C GLY A 326 -14.14 -16.87 9.13
N GLU A 327 -15.36 -17.12 8.63
CA GLU A 327 -15.60 -18.07 7.53
C GLU A 327 -15.13 -17.54 6.19
N LYS A 328 -15.36 -16.24 5.96
CA LYS A 328 -14.89 -15.49 4.79
C LYS A 328 -13.96 -14.41 5.27
N ASN A 329 -12.72 -14.48 4.83
CA ASN A 329 -11.70 -13.51 5.17
C ASN A 329 -11.32 -12.69 3.93
N ASP A 330 -11.06 -11.42 4.13
CA ASP A 330 -10.48 -10.55 3.11
C ASP A 330 -9.00 -10.92 2.94
N ARG A 331 -8.69 -11.64 1.85
CA ARG A 331 -7.34 -12.11 1.57
C ARG A 331 -6.36 -10.97 1.26
N GLU A 332 -6.85 -9.89 0.67
CA GLU A 332 -6.03 -8.72 0.41
C GLU A 332 -5.65 -8.03 1.72
N PHE A 333 -6.64 -7.79 2.58
CA PHE A 333 -6.39 -7.21 3.90
C PHE A 333 -5.52 -8.11 4.77
N GLU A 334 -5.71 -9.44 4.73
CA GLU A 334 -4.83 -10.39 5.43
C GLU A 334 -3.38 -10.26 4.96
N ARG A 335 -3.12 -10.19 3.65
CA ARG A 335 -1.77 -9.99 3.09
C ARG A 335 -1.15 -8.68 3.57
N GLU A 336 -1.91 -7.60 3.55
CA GLU A 336 -1.49 -6.29 4.03
C GLU A 336 -1.08 -6.33 5.51
N ILE A 337 -1.92 -6.95 6.34
CA ILE A 337 -1.65 -7.12 7.77
C ILE A 337 -0.40 -7.97 8.00
N LEU A 338 -0.27 -9.08 7.31
CA LEU A 338 0.90 -9.95 7.44
C LEU A 338 2.19 -9.26 7.00
N ALA A 339 2.13 -8.41 5.97
CA ALA A 339 3.25 -7.58 5.56
C ALA A 339 3.65 -6.57 6.66
N ALA A 340 2.66 -5.92 7.28
CA ALA A 340 2.88 -4.97 8.36
C ALA A 340 3.33 -5.62 9.69
N LEU A 341 3.03 -6.90 9.88
CA LEU A 341 3.43 -7.68 11.07
C LEU A 341 4.77 -8.42 10.89
N GLN A 342 5.55 -8.09 9.89
CA GLN A 342 6.83 -8.76 9.65
C GLN A 342 7.75 -8.64 10.87
N GLY A 343 8.13 -9.80 11.43
CA GLY A 343 8.94 -9.85 12.66
C GLY A 343 8.17 -9.67 13.98
N VAL A 344 6.88 -9.36 13.95
CA VAL A 344 6.03 -9.23 15.13
C VAL A 344 5.36 -10.56 15.44
N PRO A 345 5.52 -11.13 16.66
CA PRO A 345 4.83 -12.36 17.03
C PRO A 345 3.32 -12.11 17.16
N TYR A 346 2.50 -13.00 16.59
CA TYR A 346 1.05 -12.93 16.70
C TYR A 346 0.42 -14.29 16.92
N ALA A 347 -0.76 -14.30 17.56
CA ALA A 347 -1.62 -15.47 17.71
C ALA A 347 -2.69 -15.49 16.61
N ARG A 348 -3.17 -16.69 16.24
CA ARG A 348 -4.30 -16.87 15.32
C ARG A 348 -5.49 -17.43 16.08
N HIS A 349 -6.65 -16.83 15.90
CA HIS A 349 -7.89 -17.27 16.49
C HIS A 349 -8.96 -17.45 15.42
N ASN A 350 -9.64 -18.61 15.41
CA ASN A 350 -10.75 -18.85 14.51
C ASN A 350 -12.05 -18.62 15.26
N TYR A 351 -12.81 -17.62 14.87
CA TYR A 351 -14.07 -17.23 15.49
C TYR A 351 -15.11 -18.36 15.57
N ARG A 352 -15.14 -19.29 14.60
CA ARG A 352 -16.04 -20.46 14.64
C ARG A 352 -15.86 -21.32 15.88
N TYR A 353 -14.66 -21.46 16.37
CA TYR A 353 -14.39 -22.25 17.58
C TYR A 353 -14.80 -21.48 18.84
N ALA A 354 -14.61 -20.17 18.86
CA ALA A 354 -14.98 -19.32 19.98
C ALA A 354 -16.50 -19.31 20.23
N VAL A 355 -17.31 -19.32 19.18
CA VAL A 355 -18.79 -19.40 19.31
C VAL A 355 -19.26 -20.70 19.91
N LYS A 356 -18.57 -21.82 19.65
CA LYS A 356 -18.90 -23.14 20.24
C LYS A 356 -18.48 -23.26 21.71
N GLU A 357 -17.45 -22.55 22.12
CA GLU A 357 -16.90 -22.58 23.49
C GLU A 357 -17.50 -21.49 24.38
N GLY A 358 -18.40 -20.66 23.86
CA GLY A 358 -19.04 -19.55 24.56
C GLY A 358 -18.07 -18.40 24.85
N ASP A 359 -18.46 -17.49 25.75
CA ASP A 359 -17.68 -16.28 26.11
C ASP A 359 -16.24 -16.57 26.59
N GLN A 360 -15.92 -17.80 26.96
CA GLN A 360 -14.61 -18.18 27.47
C GLN A 360 -13.52 -18.09 26.38
N GLY A 361 -13.86 -18.38 25.12
CA GLY A 361 -12.93 -18.32 24.00
C GLY A 361 -12.42 -16.91 23.74
N LEU A 362 -13.31 -15.91 23.69
CA LEU A 362 -12.94 -14.51 23.44
C LEU A 362 -12.29 -13.83 24.66
N SER A 363 -12.72 -14.18 25.88
CA SER A 363 -12.09 -13.67 27.10
C SER A 363 -10.62 -14.13 27.25
N SER A 364 -10.26 -15.27 26.65
CA SER A 364 -8.88 -15.76 26.62
C SER A 364 -7.96 -14.94 25.69
N LEU A 365 -8.53 -14.25 24.71
CA LEU A 365 -7.78 -13.37 23.81
C LEU A 365 -7.37 -12.05 24.46
N LEU A 366 -8.05 -11.66 25.53
CA LEU A 366 -7.81 -10.44 26.27
C LEU A 366 -6.91 -10.72 27.48
N ALA A 367 -5.61 -10.82 27.26
CA ALA A 367 -4.65 -11.09 28.31
C ALA A 367 -4.51 -9.90 29.28
N ASN A 368 -4.58 -10.19 30.59
CA ASN A 368 -4.39 -9.19 31.64
C ASN A 368 -2.96 -8.65 31.64
N GLY A 369 -2.80 -7.34 31.85
CA GLY A 369 -1.49 -6.69 31.87
C GLY A 369 -0.84 -6.54 30.49
N LYS A 370 -1.55 -6.92 29.43
CA LYS A 370 -1.14 -6.71 28.04
C LYS A 370 -1.98 -5.63 27.38
N ASP A 371 -1.42 -4.99 26.37
CA ASP A 371 -2.14 -4.16 25.41
C ASP A 371 -2.52 -5.01 24.21
N ASN A 372 -3.78 -5.45 24.15
CA ASN A 372 -4.25 -6.43 23.19
C ASN A 372 -4.63 -5.76 21.87
N LEU A 373 -3.98 -6.14 20.77
CA LEU A 373 -4.31 -5.72 19.42
C LEU A 373 -5.02 -6.87 18.69
N LEU A 374 -6.32 -6.71 18.46
CA LEU A 374 -7.17 -7.70 17.80
C LEU A 374 -7.40 -7.27 16.36
N ILE A 375 -6.91 -8.02 15.39
CA ILE A 375 -7.07 -7.71 13.97
C ILE A 375 -8.09 -8.67 13.37
N VAL A 376 -9.25 -8.15 12.98
CA VAL A 376 -10.36 -8.95 12.47
C VAL A 376 -10.34 -8.97 10.95
N LEU A 377 -10.16 -10.16 10.38
CA LEU A 377 -9.95 -10.38 8.95
C LEU A 377 -11.23 -10.72 8.18
N SER A 378 -12.37 -10.89 8.87
CA SER A 378 -13.62 -11.27 8.20
C SER A 378 -14.10 -10.19 7.21
N ASP A 379 -14.57 -10.65 6.03
CA ASP A 379 -15.22 -9.87 4.98
C ASP A 379 -16.76 -10.06 4.97
N SER A 380 -17.31 -10.59 6.05
CA SER A 380 -18.75 -10.78 6.22
C SER A 380 -19.31 -9.81 7.25
N GLY A 381 -20.19 -8.87 6.83
CA GLY A 381 -20.79 -7.91 7.74
C GLY A 381 -21.53 -8.56 8.92
N LEU A 382 -22.17 -9.73 8.71
CA LEU A 382 -22.82 -10.50 9.78
C LEU A 382 -21.82 -11.07 10.78
N GLU A 383 -20.69 -11.59 10.31
CA GLU A 383 -19.64 -12.10 11.20
C GLU A 383 -18.94 -10.99 11.96
N VAL A 384 -18.59 -9.90 11.27
CA VAL A 384 -17.97 -8.73 11.90
C VAL A 384 -18.85 -8.20 13.03
N ASP A 385 -20.15 -8.02 12.79
CA ASP A 385 -21.09 -7.58 13.82
C ASP A 385 -21.11 -8.52 15.03
N ARG A 386 -21.16 -9.83 14.80
CA ARG A 386 -21.12 -10.85 15.86
C ARG A 386 -19.80 -10.86 16.63
N ILE A 387 -18.67 -10.70 15.93
CA ILE A 387 -17.34 -10.64 16.56
C ILE A 387 -17.24 -9.41 17.46
N LEU A 388 -17.63 -8.24 16.96
CA LEU A 388 -17.62 -7.01 17.74
C LEU A 388 -18.57 -7.11 18.95
N ALA A 389 -19.80 -7.59 18.76
CA ALA A 389 -20.75 -7.78 19.84
C ALA A 389 -20.24 -8.76 20.92
N ALA A 390 -19.56 -9.83 20.50
CA ALA A 390 -19.00 -10.82 21.42
C ALA A 390 -17.81 -10.26 22.22
N ILE A 391 -16.94 -9.43 21.61
CA ILE A 391 -15.83 -8.77 22.31
C ILE A 391 -16.37 -7.75 23.30
N ALA A 392 -17.33 -6.92 22.91
CA ALA A 392 -17.99 -5.96 23.80
C ALA A 392 -18.68 -6.65 24.99
N SER A 393 -19.35 -7.79 24.75
CA SER A 393 -19.98 -8.60 25.79
C SER A 393 -18.96 -9.22 26.76
N ALA A 394 -17.88 -9.79 26.24
CA ALA A 394 -16.80 -10.35 27.06
C ALA A 394 -16.17 -9.28 27.96
N ASN A 395 -15.95 -8.09 27.43
CA ASN A 395 -15.44 -6.94 28.20
C ASN A 395 -16.41 -6.51 29.30
N THR A 396 -17.69 -6.38 29.00
CA THR A 396 -18.74 -6.03 29.96
C THR A 396 -18.86 -7.08 31.07
N ASN A 397 -18.78 -8.35 30.75
CA ASN A 397 -18.82 -9.45 31.72
C ASN A 397 -17.62 -9.44 32.68
N LEU A 398 -16.43 -9.05 32.22
CA LEU A 398 -15.26 -8.88 33.09
C LEU A 398 -15.48 -7.75 34.10
N VAL A 399 -16.01 -6.61 33.64
CA VAL A 399 -16.36 -5.48 34.52
C VAL A 399 -17.42 -5.87 35.55
N ALA A 400 -18.49 -6.56 35.13
CA ALA A 400 -19.56 -7.02 36.01
C ALA A 400 -19.07 -7.99 37.11
N ARG A 401 -17.99 -8.70 36.87
CA ARG A 401 -17.30 -9.58 37.84
C ARG A 401 -16.27 -8.84 38.72
N GLY A 402 -16.23 -7.52 38.66
CA GLY A 402 -15.29 -6.70 39.44
C GLY A 402 -13.84 -6.79 38.95
N LYS A 403 -13.61 -7.28 37.74
CA LYS A 403 -12.28 -7.32 37.14
C LYS A 403 -12.02 -6.05 36.35
N THR A 404 -10.80 -5.52 36.42
CA THR A 404 -10.37 -4.44 35.54
C THR A 404 -10.30 -4.96 34.11
N PRO A 405 -11.04 -4.36 33.14
CA PRO A 405 -11.00 -4.81 31.77
C PRO A 405 -9.60 -4.63 31.19
N PRO A 406 -9.07 -5.62 30.47
CA PRO A 406 -7.80 -5.49 29.77
C PRO A 406 -7.88 -4.35 28.74
N ARG A 407 -6.76 -3.70 28.48
CA ARG A 407 -6.66 -2.76 27.35
C ARG A 407 -6.72 -3.55 26.05
N PHE A 408 -7.51 -3.07 25.10
CA PHE A 408 -7.54 -3.63 23.76
C PHE A 408 -7.87 -2.58 22.70
N THR A 409 -7.49 -2.88 21.48
CA THR A 409 -7.81 -2.11 20.27
C THR A 409 -8.16 -3.11 19.18
N ILE A 410 -9.25 -2.87 18.45
CA ILE A 410 -9.61 -3.68 17.28
C ILE A 410 -9.17 -2.96 16.02
N VAL A 411 -8.51 -3.67 15.11
CA VAL A 411 -8.21 -3.21 13.76
C VAL A 411 -9.12 -3.95 12.78
N GLY A 412 -9.81 -3.18 11.95
CA GLY A 412 -10.70 -3.69 10.92
C GLY A 412 -10.37 -3.13 9.53
N ASN A 413 -11.08 -3.65 8.52
CA ASN A 413 -10.98 -3.15 7.16
C ASN A 413 -11.91 -1.95 6.94
N SER A 414 -11.44 -0.92 6.26
CA SER A 414 -12.25 0.26 5.90
C SER A 414 -13.50 -0.08 5.06
N ARG A 415 -13.52 -1.23 4.39
CA ARG A 415 -14.70 -1.78 3.69
C ARG A 415 -15.91 -1.97 4.61
N TRP A 416 -15.70 -2.14 5.92
CA TRP A 416 -16.79 -2.28 6.89
C TRP A 416 -17.72 -1.07 6.91
N ASN A 417 -17.23 0.10 6.52
CA ASN A 417 -18.07 1.29 6.36
C ASN A 417 -19.20 1.12 5.34
N ARG A 418 -19.10 0.14 4.43
CA ARG A 418 -20.13 -0.20 3.42
C ARG A 418 -21.17 -1.20 3.93
N PHE A 419 -20.92 -1.87 5.07
CA PHE A 419 -21.86 -2.83 5.63
C PHE A 419 -23.01 -2.11 6.32
N GLY A 420 -24.24 -2.27 5.81
CA GLY A 420 -25.43 -1.60 6.34
C GLY A 420 -25.96 -2.19 7.66
N ASN A 421 -25.55 -3.40 8.01
CA ASN A 421 -26.04 -4.17 9.15
C ASN A 421 -25.21 -4.05 10.42
N LEU A 422 -24.10 -3.30 10.40
CA LEU A 422 -23.23 -3.15 11.57
C LEU A 422 -23.81 -2.15 12.57
N ASP A 423 -23.84 -2.54 13.86
CA ASP A 423 -24.08 -1.59 14.94
C ASP A 423 -22.87 -0.67 15.12
N ARG A 424 -23.00 0.56 14.66
CA ARG A 424 -21.92 1.58 14.75
C ARG A 424 -21.53 1.94 16.19
N ALA A 425 -22.41 1.68 17.17
CA ALA A 425 -22.05 1.90 18.57
C ALA A 425 -20.94 0.95 19.04
N LEU A 426 -20.85 -0.25 18.43
CA LEU A 426 -19.77 -1.21 18.72
C LEU A 426 -18.40 -0.68 18.29
N TYR A 427 -18.31 0.14 17.25
CA TYR A 427 -17.04 0.76 16.82
C TYR A 427 -16.40 1.55 17.97
N PHE A 428 -17.21 2.30 18.71
CA PHE A 428 -16.75 3.10 19.83
C PHE A 428 -16.45 2.25 21.07
N LYS A 429 -17.36 1.31 21.42
CA LYS A 429 -17.20 0.41 22.56
C LYS A 429 -15.94 -0.45 22.42
N ASP A 430 -15.66 -0.92 21.22
CA ASP A 430 -14.57 -1.83 20.92
C ASP A 430 -13.27 -1.12 20.49
N ARG A 431 -13.23 0.22 20.55
CA ARG A 431 -12.05 1.02 20.20
C ARG A 431 -11.52 0.65 18.81
N LEU A 432 -12.42 0.63 17.83
CA LEU A 432 -12.07 0.26 16.47
C LEU A 432 -11.11 1.26 15.84
N VAL A 433 -10.14 0.75 15.12
CA VAL A 433 -9.21 1.49 14.26
C VAL A 433 -9.39 1.02 12.83
N LEU A 434 -9.59 1.97 11.92
CA LEU A 434 -9.63 1.75 10.48
C LEU A 434 -8.58 2.59 9.80
N PHE A 435 -7.99 2.07 8.72
CA PHE A 435 -7.07 2.82 7.87
C PHE A 435 -7.79 3.25 6.60
N SER A 436 -7.70 4.52 6.24
CA SER A 436 -8.40 5.08 5.09
C SER A 436 -7.54 6.11 4.36
N THR A 437 -7.70 6.16 3.04
CA THR A 437 -7.11 7.22 2.20
C THR A 437 -7.94 8.49 2.20
N TYR A 438 -9.14 8.43 2.79
CA TYR A 438 -10.07 9.54 2.88
C TYR A 438 -10.93 9.44 4.13
N HIS A 439 -11.12 10.55 4.82
CA HIS A 439 -12.07 10.67 5.93
C HIS A 439 -12.77 12.02 5.90
N ALA A 440 -14.08 12.00 6.13
CA ALA A 440 -14.87 13.19 6.38
C ALA A 440 -15.86 12.93 7.50
N LYS A 441 -15.74 13.72 8.56
CA LYS A 441 -16.66 13.69 9.69
C LYS A 441 -17.81 14.65 9.41
N ARG A 442 -18.98 14.11 9.04
CA ARG A 442 -20.13 14.89 8.55
C ARG A 442 -20.71 15.89 9.55
N ASP A 443 -20.42 15.75 10.84
CA ASP A 443 -20.84 16.69 11.87
C ASP A 443 -19.86 17.87 12.06
N ALA A 444 -18.69 17.85 11.41
CA ALA A 444 -17.76 18.97 11.42
C ALA A 444 -18.27 20.14 10.56
N GLU A 445 -18.11 21.37 11.04
CA GLU A 445 -18.67 22.56 10.38
C GLU A 445 -18.18 22.77 8.94
N VAL A 446 -16.91 22.46 8.66
CA VAL A 446 -16.36 22.55 7.31
C VAL A 446 -17.07 21.60 6.34
N ILE A 447 -17.42 20.39 6.80
CA ILE A 447 -18.14 19.40 5.99
C ILE A 447 -19.61 19.79 5.87
N LYS A 448 -20.25 20.25 6.93
CA LYS A 448 -21.65 20.74 6.86
C LYS A 448 -21.80 21.90 5.87
N THR A 449 -20.83 22.81 5.86
CA THR A 449 -20.81 23.93 4.92
C THR A 449 -20.70 23.41 3.50
N PHE A 450 -19.74 22.53 3.24
CA PHE A 450 -19.56 21.91 1.92
C PHE A 450 -20.82 21.15 1.50
N ASP A 451 -21.40 20.29 2.37
CA ASP A 451 -22.60 19.51 2.08
C ASP A 451 -23.78 20.43 1.74
N SER A 452 -23.95 21.52 2.52
CA SER A 452 -25.01 22.51 2.26
C SER A 452 -24.85 23.20 0.90
N ASP A 453 -23.64 23.61 0.55
CA ASP A 453 -23.34 24.28 -0.72
C ASP A 453 -23.49 23.32 -1.90
N TYR A 454 -23.06 22.07 -1.73
CA TYR A 454 -23.24 21.03 -2.73
C TYR A 454 -24.72 20.71 -3.00
N ILE A 455 -25.52 20.55 -1.94
CA ILE A 455 -26.96 20.30 -2.06
C ILE A 455 -27.65 21.48 -2.75
N LYS A 456 -27.31 22.72 -2.40
CA LYS A 456 -27.87 23.92 -3.06
C LYS A 456 -27.52 23.97 -4.53
N ALA A 457 -26.29 23.61 -4.91
CA ALA A 457 -25.83 23.70 -6.29
C ALA A 457 -26.39 22.57 -7.17
N PHE A 458 -26.49 21.35 -6.64
CA PHE A 458 -26.72 20.15 -7.45
C PHE A 458 -27.97 19.35 -7.06
N GLY A 459 -28.65 19.68 -5.97
CA GLY A 459 -29.88 19.01 -5.51
C GLY A 459 -29.67 17.57 -5.00
N ALA A 460 -28.43 17.17 -4.74
CA ALA A 460 -28.06 15.81 -4.32
C ALA A 460 -27.13 15.84 -3.09
N LEU A 461 -27.08 14.74 -2.37
CA LEU A 461 -26.09 14.57 -1.29
C LEU A 461 -24.70 14.28 -1.88
N PRO A 462 -23.63 14.91 -1.37
CA PRO A 462 -22.29 14.64 -1.85
C PRO A 462 -21.84 13.23 -1.50
N SER A 463 -21.08 12.64 -2.40
CA SER A 463 -20.40 11.36 -2.20
C SER A 463 -18.91 11.54 -1.84
N LEU A 464 -18.22 10.44 -1.62
CA LEU A 464 -16.76 10.44 -1.45
C LEU A 464 -16.04 11.11 -2.64
N TYR A 465 -16.58 10.93 -3.85
CA TYR A 465 -15.99 11.49 -5.06
C TYR A 465 -16.16 13.02 -5.12
N SER A 466 -17.28 13.54 -4.63
CA SER A 466 -17.50 14.99 -4.53
C SER A 466 -16.46 15.67 -3.65
N TYR A 467 -16.17 15.10 -2.48
CA TYR A 467 -15.13 15.63 -1.58
C TYR A 467 -13.75 15.57 -2.22
N ARG A 468 -13.41 14.49 -2.92
CA ARG A 468 -12.11 14.35 -3.59
C ARG A 468 -11.94 15.32 -4.76
N GLY A 469 -13.01 15.56 -5.52
CA GLY A 469 -13.01 16.58 -6.59
C GLY A 469 -12.76 17.99 -6.03
N TYR A 470 -13.44 18.32 -4.94
CA TYR A 470 -13.22 19.58 -4.23
C TYR A 470 -11.78 19.71 -3.71
N ASP A 471 -11.26 18.68 -3.06
CA ASP A 471 -9.89 18.67 -2.55
C ASP A 471 -8.86 18.85 -3.67
N ALA A 472 -9.05 18.19 -4.82
CA ALA A 472 -8.17 18.34 -5.98
C ALA A 472 -8.14 19.78 -6.47
N ALA A 473 -9.30 20.45 -6.61
CA ALA A 473 -9.37 21.85 -7.00
C ALA A 473 -8.64 22.75 -6.00
N MET A 474 -8.97 22.62 -4.70
CA MET A 474 -8.44 23.46 -3.63
C MET A 474 -6.95 23.33 -3.41
N ILE A 475 -6.34 22.20 -3.77
CA ILE A 475 -4.90 21.96 -3.65
C ILE A 475 -4.18 22.48 -4.90
N PHE A 476 -4.56 21.99 -6.08
CA PHE A 476 -3.74 22.16 -7.28
C PHE A 476 -4.00 23.47 -8.02
N VAL A 477 -5.21 24.01 -7.99
CA VAL A 477 -5.47 25.29 -8.71
C VAL A 477 -4.71 26.46 -8.07
N PRO A 478 -4.71 26.69 -6.75
CA PRO A 478 -3.89 27.74 -6.16
C PRO A 478 -2.38 27.50 -6.35
N ALA A 479 -1.93 26.23 -6.36
CA ALA A 479 -0.54 25.89 -6.57
C ALA A 479 0.00 26.32 -7.95
N MET A 480 -0.86 26.42 -8.98
CA MET A 480 -0.47 26.91 -10.30
C MET A 480 -0.12 28.39 -10.34
N TYR A 481 -0.50 29.18 -9.36
CA TYR A 481 -0.16 30.59 -9.20
C TYR A 481 1.05 30.82 -8.27
N SER A 482 1.71 29.73 -7.89
CA SER A 482 2.96 29.70 -7.15
C SER A 482 3.91 28.70 -7.81
N ASN A 483 5.07 28.45 -7.24
CA ASN A 483 5.93 27.37 -7.73
C ASN A 483 5.40 26.04 -7.22
N ILE A 484 4.61 25.35 -8.05
CA ILE A 484 3.91 24.13 -7.67
C ILE A 484 4.84 23.05 -7.11
N GLN A 485 6.03 22.88 -7.67
CA GLN A 485 6.97 21.85 -7.27
C GLN A 485 7.53 22.13 -5.87
N TYR A 486 8.06 23.31 -5.62
CA TYR A 486 8.63 23.68 -4.33
C TYR A 486 7.58 23.92 -3.25
N ASP A 487 6.47 24.55 -3.62
CA ASP A 487 5.45 24.91 -2.64
C ASP A 487 4.62 23.72 -2.18
N MET A 488 4.59 22.63 -2.96
CA MET A 488 3.87 21.42 -2.59
C MET A 488 4.71 20.39 -1.81
N GLU A 489 6.03 20.39 -2.00
CA GLU A 489 6.92 19.41 -1.38
C GLU A 489 6.90 19.54 0.16
N GLY A 490 6.51 18.47 0.84
CA GLY A 490 6.42 18.41 2.30
C GLY A 490 5.33 19.27 2.94
N ARG A 491 4.63 20.12 2.18
CA ARG A 491 3.55 20.96 2.72
C ARG A 491 2.29 20.14 2.96
N ARG A 492 1.65 20.38 4.11
CA ARG A 492 0.40 19.73 4.46
C ARG A 492 -0.81 20.54 3.98
N TYR A 493 -1.69 19.89 3.25
CA TYR A 493 -2.98 20.42 2.80
C TYR A 493 -4.12 19.71 3.50
N THR A 494 -5.13 20.45 3.93
CA THR A 494 -6.34 19.90 4.54
C THR A 494 -7.54 20.73 4.08
N PRO A 495 -7.97 20.61 2.81
CA PRO A 495 -9.04 21.45 2.26
C PRO A 495 -10.37 21.25 2.97
N LEU A 496 -10.72 19.98 3.25
CA LEU A 496 -11.85 19.61 4.11
C LEU A 496 -11.32 18.96 5.39
N GLN A 497 -11.24 17.64 5.45
CA GLN A 497 -10.70 16.91 6.61
C GLN A 497 -9.59 15.93 6.28
N THR A 498 -9.53 15.47 5.02
CA THR A 498 -8.44 14.63 4.55
C THR A 498 -7.17 15.45 4.44
N SER A 499 -6.09 14.91 4.99
CA SER A 499 -4.75 15.52 4.89
C SER A 499 -4.00 14.97 3.69
N TYR A 500 -3.29 15.85 3.00
CA TYR A 500 -2.39 15.52 1.91
C TYR A 500 -1.02 16.13 2.17
N THR A 501 0.03 15.36 1.96
CA THR A 501 1.43 15.84 1.97
C THR A 501 2.13 15.13 0.82
N PHE A 502 2.58 15.90 -0.16
CA PHE A 502 3.22 15.35 -1.35
C PHE A 502 4.73 15.33 -1.14
N GLN A 503 5.35 14.21 -1.48
CA GLN A 503 6.81 14.04 -1.47
C GLN A 503 7.20 13.08 -2.59
N GLN A 504 8.39 13.28 -3.14
CA GLN A 504 8.97 12.29 -4.02
C GLN A 504 9.34 11.05 -3.22
N MET A 505 9.07 9.88 -3.78
CA MET A 505 9.47 8.62 -3.16
C MET A 505 10.93 8.33 -3.46
N PRO A 506 11.68 7.71 -2.53
CA PRO A 506 13.05 7.29 -2.80
C PRO A 506 13.12 6.42 -4.08
N GLY A 507 13.95 6.85 -5.04
CA GLY A 507 14.12 6.16 -6.32
C GLY A 507 13.00 6.36 -7.34
N GLY A 508 12.04 7.24 -7.06
CA GLY A 508 10.97 7.63 -7.98
C GLY A 508 10.91 9.14 -8.17
N SER A 509 10.26 9.58 -9.24
CA SER A 509 10.10 11.00 -9.61
C SER A 509 8.70 11.53 -9.27
N ASN A 510 7.71 10.66 -9.09
CA ASN A 510 6.34 11.08 -8.78
C ASN A 510 6.25 11.83 -7.45
N HIS A 511 5.48 12.91 -7.43
CA HIS A 511 5.08 13.60 -6.20
C HIS A 511 3.88 12.88 -5.58
N VAL A 512 4.10 12.11 -4.52
CA VAL A 512 3.10 11.18 -3.99
C VAL A 512 2.61 11.64 -2.63
N ASN A 513 1.29 11.65 -2.43
CA ASN A 513 0.70 11.88 -1.12
C ASN A 513 1.15 10.79 -0.12
N GLN A 514 1.69 11.21 1.02
CA GLN A 514 2.24 10.32 2.04
C GLN A 514 1.21 9.89 3.10
N ASN A 515 0.00 10.46 3.09
CA ASN A 515 -0.92 10.39 4.22
C ASN A 515 -1.97 9.29 4.07
N TRP A 516 -1.72 8.14 4.69
CA TRP A 516 -2.80 7.26 5.16
C TRP A 516 -3.32 7.78 6.50
N MET A 517 -4.63 7.73 6.68
CA MET A 517 -5.27 8.16 7.92
C MET A 517 -5.62 6.96 8.77
N ARG A 518 -5.27 7.04 10.05
CA ARG A 518 -5.75 6.16 11.09
C ARG A 518 -6.98 6.78 11.73
N VAL A 519 -8.15 6.20 11.48
CA VAL A 519 -9.42 6.62 12.05
C VAL A 519 -9.70 5.78 13.29
N SER A 520 -9.63 6.38 14.46
CA SER A 520 -9.78 5.70 15.76
C SER A 520 -11.09 6.10 16.43
N TYR A 521 -11.94 5.13 16.72
CA TYR A 521 -13.19 5.29 17.45
C TYR A 521 -12.93 5.12 18.96
N ARG A 522 -13.36 6.06 19.78
CA ARG A 522 -13.10 6.07 21.23
C ARG A 522 -14.36 5.80 22.04
N PRO A 523 -14.26 5.18 23.25
CA PRO A 523 -15.42 4.87 24.11
C PRO A 523 -16.24 6.09 24.54
N ASP A 524 -15.68 7.29 24.47
CA ASP A 524 -16.38 8.56 24.72
C ASP A 524 -17.18 9.07 23.50
N PHE A 525 -17.36 8.22 22.50
CA PHE A 525 -18.02 8.52 21.22
C PHE A 525 -17.31 9.59 20.38
N THR A 526 -16.03 9.84 20.62
CA THR A 526 -15.21 10.70 19.76
C THR A 526 -14.49 9.87 18.69
N ILE A 527 -14.20 10.52 17.54
CA ILE A 527 -13.37 9.98 16.47
C ILE A 527 -12.13 10.86 16.39
N THR A 528 -10.95 10.21 16.44
CA THR A 528 -9.68 10.89 16.17
C THR A 528 -9.12 10.39 14.85
N VAL A 529 -8.44 11.28 14.11
CA VAL A 529 -7.83 11.01 12.81
C VAL A 529 -6.40 11.53 12.84
N ASP A 530 -5.45 10.66 12.51
CA ASP A 530 -4.02 10.97 12.47
C ASP A 530 -3.26 10.24 11.35
#